data_5c961ed73262ddd3b3afa97b6b268a79
#
_entry.id   5c961ed73262ddd3b3afa97b6b268a79
#
_cell.length_a   1.000
_cell.length_b   1.000
_cell.length_c   1.000
_cell.angle_alpha   90.00
_cell.angle_beta   90.00
_cell.angle_gamma   90.00
#
_symmetry.space_group_name_H-M   'P 1'
#
loop_
_entity.id
_entity.type
_entity.pdbx_description
1 polymer ?
#
loop_
_entity_poly.entity_id
_entity_poly.type
_entity_poly.pdbx_seq_one_letter_code
_entity_poly.pdbx_strand_id
1 'polypeptide(L)'
;MKVKPRGSYGIDAAYVPILWFIPGVMFASATFGALGGSAWQPIVYGLLAIQFLGGTAIYLHTTLRGKFAVWRKILSETDDAAVERILDMGCGRGAVIVMAAQRFPKAKLTGVDLWRKSDQSGNGEEAATANAKANGGDSRIDFGTGDMTELPFEDGSFDLITASMSIHNIPKAEGRARAIREAVRVLKPGGRIVIADLKAMDEYADELSKLGLKIEGPKSLG
;
A
#
# COMPACT_ATOMS: atom_id res chain seq x y z
N MET A 1 -10.11 5.30 16.08
CA MET A 1 -9.15 5.68 15.02
C MET A 1 -9.86 6.50 13.94
N LYS A 2 -9.31 7.63 13.47
CA LYS A 2 -9.89 8.43 12.37
C LYS A 2 -9.84 7.62 11.06
N VAL A 3 -10.82 7.84 10.16
CA VAL A 3 -10.91 7.10 8.89
C VAL A 3 -9.68 7.31 8.01
N LYS A 4 -9.15 8.54 7.99
CA LYS A 4 -7.92 8.92 7.29
C LYS A 4 -7.09 9.81 8.21
N PRO A 5 -5.80 9.51 8.42
CA PRO A 5 -4.89 10.38 9.15
C PRO A 5 -4.75 11.75 8.47
N ARG A 6 -4.37 12.78 9.24
CA ARG A 6 -4.05 14.11 8.70
C ARG A 6 -2.82 14.01 7.82
N GLY A 7 -2.78 14.80 6.73
CA GLY A 7 -1.62 14.89 5.86
C GLY A 7 -1.91 14.55 4.41
N SER A 8 -0.85 14.47 3.61
CA SER A 8 -0.89 14.19 2.19
C SER A 8 -0.19 12.87 1.89
N TYR A 9 -0.94 11.89 1.43
CA TYR A 9 -0.43 10.52 1.24
C TYR A 9 -0.26 10.12 -0.23
N GLY A 10 -0.31 11.08 -1.14
CA GLY A 10 -0.08 10.85 -2.56
C GLY A 10 -1.11 9.95 -3.25
N ILE A 11 -0.84 9.68 -4.51
CA ILE A 11 -1.57 8.72 -5.34
C ILE A 11 -0.58 7.60 -5.67
N ASP A 12 -0.96 6.38 -5.38
CA ASP A 12 -0.16 5.20 -5.69
C ASP A 12 -0.14 5.03 -7.21
N ALA A 13 1.04 4.77 -7.83
CA ALA A 13 1.22 4.68 -9.28
C ALA A 13 0.45 5.77 -10.06
N ALA A 14 0.76 7.04 -9.82
CA ALA A 14 -0.02 8.20 -10.30
C ALA A 14 -0.20 8.28 -11.83
N TYR A 15 0.60 7.54 -12.59
CA TYR A 15 0.45 7.40 -14.04
C TYR A 15 -0.79 6.58 -14.46
N VAL A 16 -1.24 5.65 -13.61
CA VAL A 16 -2.37 4.75 -13.92
C VAL A 16 -3.68 5.51 -14.15
N PRO A 17 -4.15 6.38 -13.25
CA PRO A 17 -5.38 7.12 -13.51
C PRO A 17 -5.28 8.04 -14.73
N ILE A 18 -4.10 8.52 -15.09
CA ILE A 18 -3.89 9.32 -16.30
C ILE A 18 -4.09 8.46 -17.55
N LEU A 19 -3.52 7.24 -17.58
CA LEU A 19 -3.68 6.30 -18.69
C LEU A 19 -5.14 5.88 -18.92
N TRP A 20 -5.97 5.94 -17.91
CA TRP A 20 -7.40 5.65 -18.02
C TRP A 20 -8.22 6.90 -18.31
N PHE A 21 -7.88 8.03 -17.73
CA PHE A 21 -8.61 9.28 -17.90
C PHE A 21 -8.57 9.80 -19.35
N ILE A 22 -7.39 9.77 -19.99
CA ILE A 22 -7.24 10.30 -21.36
C ILE A 22 -8.12 9.54 -22.37
N PRO A 23 -8.07 8.20 -22.49
CA PRO A 23 -8.99 7.47 -23.35
C PRO A 23 -10.46 7.71 -22.98
N GLY A 24 -10.77 7.81 -21.69
CA GLY A 24 -12.11 8.11 -21.22
C GLY A 24 -12.68 9.42 -21.78
N VAL A 25 -11.89 10.49 -21.74
CA VAL A 25 -12.26 11.78 -22.31
C VAL A 25 -12.37 11.70 -23.84
N MET A 26 -11.45 10.99 -24.51
CA MET A 26 -11.49 10.79 -25.95
C MET A 26 -12.77 10.06 -26.39
N PHE A 27 -13.14 8.98 -25.72
CA PHE A 27 -14.38 8.26 -26.03
C PHE A 27 -15.64 9.07 -25.67
N ALA A 28 -15.63 9.84 -24.60
CA ALA A 28 -16.73 10.77 -24.30
C ALA A 28 -16.92 11.80 -25.42
N SER A 29 -15.84 12.41 -25.91
CA SER A 29 -15.88 13.35 -27.04
C SER A 29 -16.35 12.66 -28.32
N ALA A 30 -15.88 11.46 -28.62
CA ALA A 30 -16.29 10.66 -29.76
C ALA A 30 -17.79 10.30 -29.73
N THR A 31 -18.34 10.10 -28.54
CA THR A 31 -19.79 9.85 -28.35
C THR A 31 -20.61 11.02 -28.90
N PHE A 32 -20.23 12.24 -28.54
CA PHE A 32 -20.93 13.45 -29.05
C PHE A 32 -20.74 13.65 -30.55
N GLY A 33 -19.52 13.41 -31.08
CA GLY A 33 -19.22 13.50 -32.49
C GLY A 33 -19.96 12.48 -33.37
N ALA A 34 -20.34 11.35 -32.79
CA ALA A 34 -21.08 10.28 -33.46
C ALA A 34 -22.62 10.46 -33.44
N LEU A 35 -23.12 11.49 -32.75
CA LEU A 35 -24.56 11.82 -32.75
C LEU A 35 -24.97 12.28 -34.15
N GLY A 36 -25.91 11.57 -34.77
CA GLY A 36 -26.34 11.80 -36.15
C GLY A 36 -25.74 10.90 -37.21
N GLY A 37 -24.79 10.01 -36.80
CA GLY A 37 -24.25 8.92 -37.62
C GLY A 37 -24.98 7.59 -37.41
N SER A 38 -24.23 6.48 -37.49
CA SER A 38 -24.75 5.14 -37.21
C SER A 38 -25.17 4.99 -35.73
N ALA A 39 -26.36 4.49 -35.48
CA ALA A 39 -26.95 4.42 -34.11
C ALA A 39 -26.09 3.66 -33.08
N TRP A 40 -25.25 2.72 -33.49
CA TRP A 40 -24.42 1.93 -32.58
C TRP A 40 -23.14 2.65 -32.09
N GLN A 41 -22.59 3.60 -32.91
CA GLN A 41 -21.33 4.25 -32.60
C GLN A 41 -21.36 5.05 -31.28
N PRO A 42 -22.35 5.94 -31.03
CA PRO A 42 -22.42 6.68 -29.78
C PRO A 42 -22.65 5.76 -28.57
N ILE A 43 -23.34 4.61 -28.77
CA ILE A 43 -23.55 3.64 -27.69
C ILE A 43 -22.22 3.00 -27.29
N VAL A 44 -21.44 2.51 -28.25
CA VAL A 44 -20.14 1.86 -27.97
C VAL A 44 -19.16 2.85 -27.34
N TYR A 45 -19.04 4.06 -27.92
CA TYR A 45 -18.13 5.07 -27.37
C TYR A 45 -18.57 5.53 -25.98
N GLY A 46 -19.87 5.66 -25.73
CA GLY A 46 -20.41 5.96 -24.41
C GLY A 46 -20.09 4.90 -23.38
N LEU A 47 -20.23 3.62 -23.71
CA LEU A 47 -19.86 2.50 -22.81
C LEU A 47 -18.35 2.49 -22.52
N LEU A 48 -17.51 2.72 -23.52
CA LEU A 48 -16.06 2.82 -23.32
C LEU A 48 -15.70 4.04 -22.44
N ALA A 49 -16.33 5.19 -22.67
CA ALA A 49 -16.15 6.37 -21.82
C ALA A 49 -16.50 6.07 -20.35
N ILE A 50 -17.65 5.43 -20.09
CA ILE A 50 -18.08 5.03 -18.75
C ILE A 50 -17.06 4.08 -18.12
N GLN A 51 -16.59 3.08 -18.88
CA GLN A 51 -15.61 2.12 -18.39
C GLN A 51 -14.31 2.82 -17.96
N PHE A 52 -13.73 3.65 -18.81
CA PHE A 52 -12.46 4.32 -18.54
C PHE A 52 -12.57 5.40 -17.46
N LEU A 53 -13.58 6.27 -17.51
CA LEU A 53 -13.78 7.31 -16.50
C LEU A 53 -14.23 6.71 -15.16
N GLY A 54 -15.07 5.68 -15.19
CA GLY A 54 -15.48 4.94 -14.00
C GLY A 54 -14.30 4.24 -13.35
N GLY A 55 -13.45 3.56 -14.12
CA GLY A 55 -12.21 2.96 -13.64
C GLY A 55 -11.26 3.99 -13.02
N THR A 56 -11.11 5.16 -13.66
CA THR A 56 -10.34 6.28 -13.08
C THR A 56 -10.89 6.70 -11.72
N ALA A 57 -12.21 6.89 -11.61
CA ALA A 57 -12.86 7.31 -10.37
C ALA A 57 -12.69 6.27 -9.25
N ILE A 58 -12.87 4.97 -9.58
CA ILE A 58 -12.65 3.86 -8.64
C ILE A 58 -11.20 3.84 -8.17
N TYR A 59 -10.24 3.95 -9.10
CA TYR A 59 -8.82 3.97 -8.76
C TYR A 59 -8.47 5.11 -7.80
N LEU A 60 -8.92 6.33 -8.12
CA LEU A 60 -8.69 7.50 -7.26
C LEU A 60 -9.37 7.32 -5.89
N HIS A 61 -10.58 6.77 -5.85
CA HIS A 61 -11.25 6.48 -4.58
C HIS A 61 -10.45 5.48 -3.75
N THR A 62 -9.99 4.38 -4.36
CA THR A 62 -9.23 3.33 -3.66
C THR A 62 -7.91 3.86 -3.10
N THR A 63 -7.12 4.60 -3.90
CA THR A 63 -5.84 5.13 -3.45
C THR A 63 -5.97 6.27 -2.42
N LEU A 64 -7.02 7.10 -2.52
CA LEU A 64 -7.19 8.26 -1.63
C LEU A 64 -7.99 7.96 -0.35
N ARG A 65 -8.84 6.92 -0.35
CA ARG A 65 -9.73 6.58 0.76
C ARG A 65 -9.76 5.09 1.09
N GLY A 66 -9.88 4.22 0.10
CA GLY A 66 -10.06 2.78 0.28
C GLY A 66 -8.96 2.14 1.10
N LYS A 67 -7.69 2.45 0.79
CA LYS A 67 -6.54 1.92 1.53
C LYS A 67 -6.60 2.17 3.05
N PHE A 68 -7.11 3.34 3.46
CA PHE A 68 -7.24 3.66 4.89
C PHE A 68 -8.36 2.86 5.57
N ALA A 69 -9.44 2.56 4.85
CA ALA A 69 -10.53 1.72 5.38
C ALA A 69 -10.05 0.28 5.58
N VAL A 70 -9.36 -0.27 4.59
CA VAL A 70 -8.75 -1.60 4.62
C VAL A 70 -7.78 -1.74 5.79
N TRP A 71 -6.79 -0.86 5.87
CA TRP A 71 -5.77 -0.93 6.92
C TRP A 71 -6.32 -0.69 8.31
N ARG A 72 -7.37 0.12 8.45
CA ARG A 72 -8.05 0.26 9.75
C ARG A 72 -8.67 -1.05 10.20
N LYS A 73 -9.34 -1.78 9.30
CA LYS A 73 -9.91 -3.10 9.59
C LYS A 73 -8.80 -4.07 9.99
N ILE A 74 -7.76 -4.21 9.18
CA ILE A 74 -6.61 -5.08 9.44
C ILE A 74 -6.00 -4.79 10.82
N LEU A 75 -5.65 -3.54 11.08
CA LEU A 75 -5.02 -3.15 12.35
C LEU A 75 -5.96 -3.33 13.56
N SER A 76 -7.29 -3.22 13.39
CA SER A 76 -8.24 -3.47 14.46
C SER A 76 -8.36 -4.94 14.85
N GLU A 77 -8.07 -5.85 13.91
CA GLU A 77 -8.08 -7.30 14.12
C GLU A 77 -6.73 -7.83 14.67
N THR A 78 -5.71 -6.97 14.74
CA THR A 78 -4.41 -7.32 15.30
C THR A 78 -4.44 -7.14 16.82
N ASP A 79 -4.11 -8.20 17.57
CA ASP A 79 -3.95 -8.14 19.03
C ASP A 79 -2.81 -7.18 19.40
N ASP A 80 -3.05 -6.33 20.39
CA ASP A 80 -2.12 -5.26 20.79
C ASP A 80 -1.37 -5.52 22.10
N ALA A 81 -1.67 -6.64 22.78
CA ALA A 81 -1.19 -6.90 24.14
C ALA A 81 0.35 -6.95 24.28
N ALA A 82 1.08 -7.18 23.18
CA ALA A 82 2.53 -7.36 23.20
C ALA A 82 3.27 -6.64 22.05
N VAL A 83 2.64 -5.70 21.34
CA VAL A 83 3.29 -5.01 20.21
C VAL A 83 4.06 -3.79 20.71
N GLU A 84 5.38 -3.91 20.77
CA GLU A 84 6.30 -2.84 21.20
C GLU A 84 7.10 -2.24 20.04
N ARG A 85 7.44 -3.04 19.01
CA ARG A 85 8.23 -2.59 17.86
C ARG A 85 7.58 -2.99 16.55
N ILE A 86 7.34 -2.02 15.68
CA ILE A 86 6.67 -2.20 14.40
C ILE A 86 7.60 -1.77 13.27
N LEU A 87 7.69 -2.58 12.21
CA LEU A 87 8.34 -2.24 10.95
C LEU A 87 7.29 -2.07 9.84
N ASP A 88 7.36 -1.00 9.06
CA ASP A 88 6.58 -0.81 7.84
C ASP A 88 7.52 -0.83 6.62
N MET A 89 7.45 -1.93 5.85
CA MET A 89 8.33 -2.19 4.70
C MET A 89 7.72 -1.56 3.43
N GLY A 90 8.45 -0.62 2.82
CA GLY A 90 7.93 0.18 1.73
C GLY A 90 6.86 1.15 2.23
N CYS A 91 7.20 1.90 3.28
CA CYS A 91 6.26 2.76 4.01
C CYS A 91 5.73 3.95 3.18
N GLY A 92 6.39 4.29 2.07
CA GLY A 92 6.02 5.41 1.23
C GLY A 92 5.87 6.69 2.04
N ARG A 93 4.77 7.39 1.87
CA ARG A 93 4.46 8.63 2.63
C ARG A 93 3.89 8.35 4.03
N GLY A 94 4.08 7.16 4.57
CA GLY A 94 3.76 6.81 5.95
C GLY A 94 2.28 6.58 6.25
N ALA A 95 1.48 6.18 5.27
CA ALA A 95 0.04 5.96 5.48
C ALA A 95 -0.25 4.89 6.54
N VAL A 96 0.36 3.73 6.39
CA VAL A 96 0.14 2.57 7.25
C VAL A 96 0.81 2.74 8.61
N ILE A 97 2.08 3.19 8.62
CA ILE A 97 2.82 3.36 9.87
C ILE A 97 2.18 4.42 10.79
N VAL A 98 1.62 5.51 10.23
CA VAL A 98 0.88 6.50 11.03
C VAL A 98 -0.40 5.90 11.62
N MET A 99 -1.11 5.07 10.86
CA MET A 99 -2.28 4.35 11.38
C MET A 99 -1.89 3.33 12.45
N ALA A 100 -0.78 2.62 12.26
CA ALA A 100 -0.23 1.72 13.26
C ALA A 100 0.16 2.46 14.54
N ALA A 101 0.79 3.64 14.44
CA ALA A 101 1.12 4.47 15.60
C ALA A 101 -0.11 4.93 16.40
N GLN A 102 -1.25 5.16 15.72
CA GLN A 102 -2.52 5.47 16.37
C GLN A 102 -3.17 4.25 17.05
N ARG A 103 -2.96 3.05 16.49
CA ARG A 103 -3.52 1.79 17.01
C ARG A 103 -2.69 1.25 18.17
N PHE A 104 -1.37 1.40 18.11
CA PHE A 104 -0.41 0.91 19.10
C PHE A 104 0.32 2.09 19.78
N PRO A 105 -0.31 2.73 20.79
CA PRO A 105 0.20 4.01 21.32
C PRO A 105 1.50 3.87 22.12
N LYS A 106 1.90 2.66 22.50
CA LYS A 106 3.14 2.39 23.24
C LYS A 106 4.28 1.93 22.33
N ALA A 107 3.98 1.54 21.09
CA ALA A 107 4.98 0.99 20.18
C ALA A 107 5.92 2.07 19.64
N LYS A 108 7.20 1.68 19.41
CA LYS A 108 8.14 2.37 18.54
C LYS A 108 8.01 1.82 17.13
N LEU A 109 8.03 2.69 16.14
CA LEU A 109 7.78 2.29 14.77
C LEU A 109 8.94 2.73 13.87
N THR A 110 9.30 1.88 12.93
CA THR A 110 10.31 2.16 11.92
C THR A 110 9.71 1.97 10.54
N GLY A 111 9.82 2.96 9.68
CA GLY A 111 9.43 2.87 8.28
C GLY A 111 10.67 2.87 7.39
N VAL A 112 10.74 1.93 6.44
CA VAL A 112 11.81 1.89 5.44
C VAL A 112 11.23 1.98 4.04
N ASP A 113 11.88 2.74 3.16
CA ASP A 113 11.49 2.88 1.76
C ASP A 113 12.73 3.24 0.89
N LEU A 114 12.67 2.96 -0.39
CA LEU A 114 13.66 3.41 -1.37
C LEU A 114 13.34 4.80 -1.95
N TRP A 115 12.23 5.38 -1.55
CA TRP A 115 11.72 6.71 -1.93
C TRP A 115 11.54 6.90 -3.44
N ARG A 116 11.17 5.84 -4.15
CA ARG A 116 10.95 5.91 -5.60
C ARG A 116 9.67 6.70 -5.92
N LYS A 117 9.83 7.79 -6.66
CA LYS A 117 8.71 8.67 -7.06
C LYS A 117 7.75 8.01 -8.06
N SER A 118 8.20 6.97 -8.77
CA SER A 118 7.37 6.14 -9.66
C SER A 118 6.28 5.39 -8.91
N ASP A 119 6.55 4.96 -7.70
CA ASP A 119 5.67 4.06 -6.93
C ASP A 119 4.55 4.86 -6.24
N GLN A 120 4.86 6.08 -5.81
CA GLN A 120 3.88 6.98 -5.19
C GLN A 120 4.21 8.44 -5.49
N SER A 121 3.20 9.24 -5.84
CA SER A 121 3.39 10.67 -6.11
C SER A 121 3.89 11.43 -4.88
N GLY A 122 5.00 12.16 -5.06
CA GLY A 122 5.64 12.92 -3.99
C GLY A 122 6.20 12.04 -2.86
N ASN A 123 6.61 10.80 -3.17
CA ASN A 123 7.29 9.91 -2.24
C ASN A 123 8.61 10.51 -1.75
N GLY A 124 8.88 10.38 -0.45
CA GLY A 124 10.11 10.89 0.17
C GLY A 124 10.02 10.90 1.69
N GLU A 125 11.16 10.75 2.35
CA GLU A 125 11.28 10.72 3.81
C GLU A 125 10.71 11.97 4.48
N GLU A 126 10.96 13.15 3.91
CA GLU A 126 10.42 14.42 4.42
C GLU A 126 8.88 14.42 4.43
N ALA A 127 8.26 13.87 3.38
CA ALA A 127 6.81 13.79 3.29
C ALA A 127 6.23 12.80 4.31
N ALA A 128 6.90 11.67 4.53
CA ALA A 128 6.53 10.68 5.55
C ALA A 128 6.64 11.29 6.96
N THR A 129 7.76 11.96 7.25
CA THR A 129 8.01 12.66 8.52
C THR A 129 6.99 13.76 8.78
N ALA A 130 6.66 14.58 7.77
CA ALA A 130 5.64 15.61 7.88
C ALA A 130 4.26 15.02 8.20
N ASN A 131 3.90 13.89 7.59
CA ASN A 131 2.66 13.18 7.88
C ASN A 131 2.64 12.59 9.30
N ALA A 132 3.75 12.01 9.77
CA ALA A 132 3.89 11.52 11.14
C ALA A 132 3.69 12.67 12.16
N LYS A 133 4.37 13.79 11.95
CA LYS A 133 4.26 15.00 12.77
C LYS A 133 2.84 15.56 12.83
N ALA A 134 2.15 15.61 11.67
CA ALA A 134 0.76 16.08 11.59
C ALA A 134 -0.23 15.23 12.42
N ASN A 135 0.19 14.02 12.81
CA ASN A 135 -0.60 13.07 13.59
C ASN A 135 -0.06 12.83 15.01
N GLY A 136 0.96 13.58 15.44
CA GLY A 136 1.57 13.44 16.78
C GLY A 136 2.40 12.17 16.94
N GLY A 137 2.89 11.61 15.84
CA GLY A 137 3.70 10.37 15.83
C GLY A 137 5.21 10.61 15.75
N ASP A 138 5.65 11.85 15.64
CA ASP A 138 7.03 12.25 15.38
C ASP A 138 8.07 11.80 16.42
N SER A 139 7.65 11.56 17.66
CA SER A 139 8.55 11.06 18.73
C SER A 139 8.68 9.53 18.76
N ARG A 140 7.89 8.80 17.98
CA ARG A 140 7.81 7.33 18.04
C ARG A 140 7.98 6.65 16.68
N ILE A 141 8.04 7.43 15.61
CA ILE A 141 8.17 6.94 14.25
C ILE A 141 9.49 7.44 13.68
N ASP A 142 10.38 6.49 13.38
CA ASP A 142 11.62 6.75 12.68
C ASP A 142 11.47 6.31 11.22
N PHE A 143 12.01 7.11 10.29
CA PHE A 143 12.05 6.78 8.88
C PHE A 143 13.49 6.63 8.42
N GLY A 144 13.72 5.74 7.45
CA GLY A 144 15.04 5.56 6.86
C GLY A 144 14.97 4.99 5.46
N THR A 145 16.04 5.25 4.70
CA THR A 145 16.23 4.61 3.40
C THR A 145 16.69 3.16 3.61
N GLY A 146 15.95 2.21 3.02
CA GLY A 146 16.30 0.79 3.13
C GLY A 146 15.70 -0.04 2.01
N ASP A 147 16.49 -1.01 1.53
CA ASP A 147 16.03 -2.04 0.62
C ASP A 147 15.39 -3.18 1.44
N MET A 148 14.14 -3.49 1.18
CA MET A 148 13.45 -4.57 1.88
C MET A 148 14.00 -5.97 1.55
N THR A 149 14.86 -6.09 0.54
CA THR A 149 15.58 -7.33 0.24
C THR A 149 16.86 -7.51 1.06
N GLU A 150 17.26 -6.48 1.84
CA GLU A 150 18.43 -6.49 2.72
C GLU A 150 18.20 -5.46 3.85
N LEU A 151 17.39 -5.85 4.83
CA LEU A 151 16.98 -4.95 5.92
C LEU A 151 18.13 -4.69 6.89
N PRO A 152 18.42 -3.43 7.25
CA PRO A 152 19.52 -3.07 8.14
C PRO A 152 19.18 -3.26 9.63
N PHE A 153 18.52 -4.36 9.96
CA PHE A 153 18.09 -4.68 11.32
C PHE A 153 18.57 -6.05 11.75
N GLU A 154 18.79 -6.23 13.05
CA GLU A 154 19.11 -7.52 13.66
C GLU A 154 17.93 -8.49 13.57
N ASP A 155 18.24 -9.79 13.65
CA ASP A 155 17.24 -10.85 13.70
C ASP A 155 16.30 -10.66 14.90
N GLY A 156 15.03 -10.96 14.71
CA GLY A 156 14.05 -10.89 15.79
C GLY A 156 13.87 -9.51 16.42
N SER A 157 13.92 -8.45 15.61
CA SER A 157 13.84 -7.06 16.09
C SER A 157 12.41 -6.55 16.28
N PHE A 158 11.41 -7.09 15.54
CA PHE A 158 10.07 -6.51 15.46
C PHE A 158 8.97 -7.51 15.87
N ASP A 159 7.94 -6.99 16.53
CA ASP A 159 6.76 -7.76 16.93
C ASP A 159 5.70 -7.82 15.83
N LEU A 160 5.60 -6.73 15.05
CA LEU A 160 4.68 -6.58 13.92
C LEU A 160 5.41 -6.00 12.72
N ILE A 161 5.22 -6.63 11.57
CA ILE A 161 5.72 -6.12 10.28
C ILE A 161 4.53 -5.89 9.36
N THR A 162 4.50 -4.72 8.72
CA THR A 162 3.51 -4.37 7.71
C THR A 162 4.17 -4.12 6.36
N ALA A 163 3.50 -4.51 5.28
CA ALA A 163 3.88 -4.15 3.92
C ALA A 163 2.62 -3.87 3.11
N SER A 164 2.52 -2.65 2.56
CA SER A 164 1.34 -2.18 1.85
C SER A 164 1.68 -1.75 0.44
N MET A 165 1.19 -2.48 -0.57
CA MET A 165 1.38 -2.12 -1.97
C MET A 165 2.86 -1.85 -2.33
N SER A 166 3.79 -2.63 -1.78
CA SER A 166 5.22 -2.34 -1.85
C SER A 166 6.05 -3.50 -2.44
N ILE A 167 5.83 -4.73 -2.01
CA ILE A 167 6.66 -5.89 -2.40
C ILE A 167 6.49 -6.20 -3.89
N HIS A 168 5.31 -6.01 -4.48
CA HIS A 168 5.05 -6.24 -5.90
C HIS A 168 5.87 -5.32 -6.83
N ASN A 169 6.42 -4.22 -6.34
CA ASN A 169 7.30 -3.32 -7.08
C ASN A 169 8.70 -3.93 -7.31
N ILE A 170 9.05 -5.01 -6.63
CA ILE A 170 10.26 -5.80 -6.90
C ILE A 170 9.98 -6.66 -8.15
N PRO A 171 10.71 -6.43 -9.28
CA PRO A 171 10.33 -7.05 -10.56
C PRO A 171 10.47 -8.57 -10.59
N LYS A 172 11.53 -9.09 -9.95
CA LYS A 172 11.87 -10.52 -9.98
C LYS A 172 11.25 -11.26 -8.81
N ALA A 173 10.67 -12.43 -9.05
CA ALA A 173 10.12 -13.31 -8.01
C ALA A 173 11.14 -13.62 -6.90
N GLU A 174 12.40 -13.90 -7.27
CA GLU A 174 13.47 -14.14 -6.31
C GLU A 174 13.73 -12.94 -5.38
N GLY A 175 13.64 -11.71 -5.90
CA GLY A 175 13.76 -10.51 -5.07
C GLY A 175 12.58 -10.37 -4.11
N ARG A 176 11.35 -10.69 -4.54
CA ARG A 176 10.17 -10.70 -3.66
C ARG A 176 10.29 -11.75 -2.57
N ALA A 177 10.72 -12.97 -2.94
CA ALA A 177 11.00 -14.03 -1.97
C ALA A 177 12.08 -13.62 -0.96
N ARG A 178 13.14 -12.91 -1.41
CA ARG A 178 14.19 -12.38 -0.54
C ARG A 178 13.62 -11.34 0.46
N ALA A 179 12.75 -10.44 0.00
CA ALA A 179 12.08 -9.49 0.88
C ALA A 179 11.22 -10.20 1.96
N ILE A 180 10.53 -11.29 1.60
CA ILE A 180 9.78 -12.12 2.54
C ILE A 180 10.72 -12.78 3.56
N ARG A 181 11.87 -13.36 3.12
CA ARG A 181 12.86 -13.95 4.02
C ARG A 181 13.43 -12.92 5.00
N GLU A 182 13.72 -11.71 4.53
CA GLU A 182 14.18 -10.62 5.38
C GLU A 182 13.12 -10.20 6.41
N ALA A 183 11.84 -10.10 5.98
CA ALA A 183 10.75 -9.84 6.91
C ALA A 183 10.67 -10.90 8.02
N VAL A 184 10.80 -12.18 7.66
CA VAL A 184 10.79 -13.29 8.64
C VAL A 184 12.04 -13.26 9.53
N ARG A 185 13.22 -12.95 8.99
CA ARG A 185 14.47 -12.85 9.76
C ARG A 185 14.37 -11.79 10.86
N VAL A 186 13.84 -10.62 10.54
CA VAL A 186 13.74 -9.53 11.52
C VAL A 186 12.50 -9.62 12.41
N LEU A 187 11.60 -10.57 12.16
CA LEU A 187 10.43 -10.83 12.99
C LEU A 187 10.81 -11.61 14.25
N LYS A 188 10.33 -11.19 15.42
CA LYS A 188 10.46 -11.95 16.67
C LYS A 188 9.69 -13.27 16.61
N PRO A 189 10.15 -14.31 17.32
CA PRO A 189 9.31 -15.49 17.56
C PRO A 189 7.94 -15.09 18.13
N GLY A 190 6.87 -15.60 17.51
CA GLY A 190 5.49 -15.23 17.86
C GLY A 190 5.00 -13.89 17.32
N GLY A 191 5.84 -13.15 16.59
CA GLY A 191 5.45 -11.92 15.93
C GLY A 191 4.55 -12.16 14.72
N ARG A 192 4.02 -11.08 14.13
CA ARG A 192 3.06 -11.13 13.01
C ARG A 192 3.54 -10.33 11.81
N ILE A 193 3.36 -10.89 10.62
CA ILE A 193 3.54 -10.19 9.34
C ILE A 193 2.17 -9.96 8.71
N VAL A 194 1.91 -8.74 8.25
CA VAL A 194 0.68 -8.36 7.55
C VAL A 194 1.04 -7.73 6.21
N ILE A 195 0.66 -8.38 5.13
CA ILE A 195 0.90 -7.92 3.77
C ILE A 195 -0.43 -7.65 3.09
N ALA A 196 -0.58 -6.46 2.50
CA ALA A 196 -1.69 -6.10 1.64
C ALA A 196 -1.14 -5.66 0.29
N ASP A 197 -1.30 -6.47 -0.74
CA ASP A 197 -0.72 -6.23 -2.05
C ASP A 197 -1.68 -6.62 -3.19
N LEU A 198 -1.39 -6.15 -4.42
CA LEU A 198 -2.22 -6.40 -5.61
C LEU A 198 -1.85 -7.67 -6.37
N LYS A 199 -0.63 -8.15 -6.21
CA LYS A 199 -0.06 -9.25 -6.99
C LYS A 199 0.73 -10.18 -6.07
N ALA A 200 0.99 -11.38 -6.59
CA ALA A 200 1.93 -12.34 -5.99
C ALA A 200 1.60 -12.77 -4.54
N MET A 201 0.35 -12.58 -4.09
CA MET A 201 -0.05 -12.97 -2.73
C MET A 201 0.15 -14.46 -2.47
N ASP A 202 -0.10 -15.31 -3.48
CA ASP A 202 0.14 -16.77 -3.39
C ASP A 202 1.64 -17.05 -3.28
N GLU A 203 2.51 -16.34 -4.05
CA GLU A 203 3.97 -16.47 -3.93
C GLU A 203 4.45 -16.11 -2.52
N TYR A 204 3.88 -15.04 -1.91
CA TYR A 204 4.24 -14.63 -0.55
C TYR A 204 3.77 -15.66 0.49
N ALA A 205 2.55 -16.16 0.34
CA ALA A 205 2.00 -17.19 1.23
C ALA A 205 2.84 -18.48 1.16
N ASP A 206 3.23 -18.92 -0.04
CA ASP A 206 4.08 -20.08 -0.24
C ASP A 206 5.45 -19.91 0.43
N GLU A 207 6.09 -18.73 0.24
CA GLU A 207 7.41 -18.48 0.85
C GLU A 207 7.33 -18.39 2.37
N LEU A 208 6.32 -17.70 2.92
CA LEU A 208 6.08 -17.65 4.37
C LEU A 208 5.81 -19.03 4.97
N SER A 209 5.04 -19.87 4.26
CA SER A 209 4.75 -21.25 4.67
C SER A 209 6.01 -22.12 4.72
N LYS A 210 6.90 -22.02 3.71
CA LYS A 210 8.20 -22.70 3.68
C LYS A 210 9.09 -22.29 4.86
N LEU A 211 8.95 -21.06 5.34
CA LEU A 211 9.67 -20.51 6.50
C LEU A 211 9.01 -20.85 7.83
N GLY A 212 7.96 -21.66 7.83
CA GLY A 212 7.30 -22.17 9.02
C GLY A 212 6.25 -21.25 9.65
N LEU A 213 5.84 -20.17 8.96
CA LEU A 213 4.79 -19.30 9.47
C LEU A 213 3.41 -19.87 9.17
N LYS A 214 2.48 -19.70 10.13
CA LYS A 214 1.07 -20.00 9.90
C LYS A 214 0.43 -18.91 9.05
N ILE A 215 -0.18 -19.30 7.94
CA ILE A 215 -0.82 -18.36 6.99
C ILE A 215 -2.31 -18.24 7.30
N GLU A 216 -2.79 -17.01 7.44
CA GLU A 216 -4.20 -16.66 7.58
C GLU A 216 -4.73 -16.01 6.29
N GLY A 217 -4.93 -16.78 5.28
CA GLY A 217 -5.42 -16.30 3.99
C GLY A 217 -4.36 -16.34 2.91
N PRO A 218 -4.57 -15.93 1.65
CA PRO A 218 -5.03 -14.59 1.25
C PRO A 218 -6.54 -14.38 1.37
N LYS A 219 -6.96 -13.20 1.86
CA LYS A 219 -8.36 -12.81 1.97
C LYS A 219 -8.63 -11.63 1.03
N SER A 220 -9.68 -11.73 0.20
CA SER A 220 -10.17 -10.55 -0.52
C SER A 220 -10.72 -9.54 0.48
N LEU A 221 -10.36 -8.29 0.33
CA LEU A 221 -10.79 -7.22 1.22
C LEU A 221 -11.94 -6.37 0.63
N GLY A 222 -12.53 -6.83 -0.48
CA GLY A 222 -13.68 -6.20 -1.14
C GLY A 222 -13.30 -5.40 -2.37
#